data_e2751e68b1e919a1cc3675922b9aa901
#
_entry.id   e2751e68b1e919a1cc3675922b9aa901
#
_cell.length_a   1.000
_cell.length_b   1.000
_cell.length_c   1.000
_cell.angle_alpha   90.00
_cell.angle_beta   90.00
_cell.angle_gamma   90.00
#
_symmetry.space_group_name_H-M   'P 1'
#
loop_
_entity.id
_entity.type
_entity.pdbx_description
1 polymer ?
#
loop_
_entity_poly.entity_id
_entity_poly.type
_entity_poly.pdbx_seq_one_letter_code
_entity_poly.pdbx_strand_id
1 'polypeptide(L)'
;MNRDNLLQQLLCPPGDGVYTVHTAQEYKQSLQQLLYKDSDDILSSWQQSITNINSNVGVFGIASDCGGGILRGANWGPLFVREQLYRTHTGLNITDLGDVRVIPHLLHDKYLNKQTISSCQQALYG
;
A
#
# COMPACT_ATOMS: atom_id res chain seq x y z
N MET A 1 -13.16 -18.47 -2.74
CA MET A 1 -12.91 -17.07 -2.42
C MET A 1 -12.92 -16.26 -3.71
N ASN A 2 -13.73 -15.21 -3.78
CA ASN A 2 -13.76 -14.40 -4.97
C ASN A 2 -12.59 -13.38 -5.01
N ARG A 3 -12.43 -12.75 -6.16
CA ARG A 3 -11.36 -11.78 -6.38
C ARG A 3 -11.35 -10.64 -5.34
N ASP A 4 -12.52 -10.08 -5.04
CA ASP A 4 -12.62 -8.90 -4.18
C ASP A 4 -12.21 -9.23 -2.74
N ASN A 5 -12.63 -10.39 -2.25
CA ASN A 5 -12.24 -10.85 -0.93
C ASN A 5 -10.74 -11.10 -0.84
N LEU A 6 -10.16 -11.68 -1.89
CA LEU A 6 -8.72 -11.95 -1.96
C LEU A 6 -7.93 -10.64 -1.93
N LEU A 7 -8.32 -9.66 -2.73
CA LEU A 7 -7.65 -8.36 -2.77
C LEU A 7 -7.72 -7.65 -1.41
N GLN A 8 -8.87 -7.65 -0.77
CA GLN A 8 -9.04 -7.03 0.54
C GLN A 8 -8.24 -7.72 1.63
N GLN A 9 -8.00 -9.01 1.49
CA GLN A 9 -7.20 -9.78 2.45
C GLN A 9 -5.70 -9.54 2.27
N LEU A 10 -5.23 -9.45 1.02
CA LEU A 10 -3.81 -9.34 0.71
C LEU A 10 -3.30 -7.90 0.73
N LEU A 11 -4.17 -6.93 0.49
CA LEU A 11 -3.82 -5.53 0.34
C LEU A 11 -4.45 -4.70 1.45
N CYS A 12 -3.98 -3.46 1.56
CA CYS A 12 -4.57 -2.43 2.42
C CYS A 12 -4.74 -1.14 1.60
N PRO A 13 -5.49 -0.15 2.10
CA PRO A 13 -5.67 1.09 1.34
C PRO A 13 -4.36 1.77 0.96
N PRO A 14 -4.33 2.51 -0.17
CA PRO A 14 -3.13 3.21 -0.62
C PRO A 14 -2.58 4.13 0.46
N GLY A 15 -1.30 4.03 0.72
CA GLY A 15 -0.62 4.78 1.78
C GLY A 15 -0.52 4.02 3.09
N ASP A 16 -1.41 3.08 3.37
CA ASP A 16 -1.41 2.33 4.63
C ASP A 16 -0.31 1.27 4.70
N GLY A 17 0.29 0.92 3.56
CA GLY A 17 1.42 0.01 3.53
C GLY A 17 2.72 0.63 4.03
N VAL A 18 2.80 1.95 4.07
CA VAL A 18 3.98 2.63 4.60
C VAL A 18 3.92 2.63 6.11
N TYR A 19 4.85 1.93 6.73
CA TYR A 19 4.98 2.00 8.18
C TYR A 19 5.56 3.36 8.54
N THR A 20 4.75 4.18 9.20
CA THR A 20 5.15 5.53 9.52
C THR A 20 4.86 5.85 10.98
N VAL A 21 5.79 6.54 11.59
CA VAL A 21 5.53 7.35 12.76
C VAL A 21 4.99 8.71 12.30
N HIS A 22 4.77 9.61 13.19
CA HIS A 22 3.99 10.84 12.98
C HIS A 22 4.29 11.65 11.71
N THR A 23 5.53 11.65 11.24
CA THR A 23 5.94 12.53 10.14
C THR A 23 5.33 12.22 8.79
N ALA A 24 4.89 10.99 8.58
CA ALA A 24 4.33 10.57 7.29
C ALA A 24 2.80 10.62 7.24
N GLN A 25 2.16 10.89 8.35
CA GLN A 25 0.70 10.91 8.40
C GLN A 25 0.11 11.97 7.47
N GLU A 26 0.75 13.13 7.37
CA GLU A 26 0.29 14.22 6.51
C GLU A 26 0.33 13.83 5.04
N TYR A 27 1.44 13.19 4.60
CA TYR A 27 1.57 12.73 3.21
C TYR A 27 0.55 11.65 2.87
N LYS A 28 0.35 10.73 3.78
CA LYS A 28 -0.63 9.66 3.62
C LYS A 28 -2.04 10.22 3.53
N GLN A 29 -2.40 11.13 4.41
CA GLN A 29 -3.72 11.77 4.41
C GLN A 29 -3.93 12.57 3.12
N SER A 30 -2.92 13.29 2.67
CA SER A 30 -2.99 14.05 1.41
C SER A 30 -3.25 13.12 0.22
N LEU A 31 -2.56 12.00 0.14
CA LEU A 31 -2.78 11.01 -0.91
C LEU A 31 -4.20 10.45 -0.87
N GLN A 32 -4.66 10.08 0.32
CA GLN A 32 -5.99 9.48 0.47
C GLN A 32 -7.10 10.47 0.16
N GLN A 33 -6.90 11.76 0.44
CA GLN A 33 -7.83 12.81 0.03
C GLN A 33 -7.86 12.98 -1.49
N LEU A 34 -6.73 12.88 -2.15
CA LEU A 34 -6.70 12.93 -3.62
C LEU A 34 -7.48 11.80 -4.25
N LEU A 35 -7.38 10.60 -3.68
CA LEU A 35 -8.02 9.41 -4.24
C LEU A 35 -9.50 9.30 -3.90
N TYR A 36 -9.87 9.64 -2.67
CA TYR A 36 -11.21 9.36 -2.13
C TYR A 36 -11.98 10.60 -1.72
N LYS A 37 -11.49 11.79 -2.05
CA LYS A 37 -12.21 13.08 -1.96
C LYS A 37 -12.92 13.27 -0.63
N ASP A 38 -12.20 13.61 0.42
CA ASP A 38 -12.78 13.97 1.72
C ASP A 38 -13.68 12.89 2.36
N SER A 39 -13.50 11.65 1.98
CA SER A 39 -14.22 10.55 2.62
C SER A 39 -13.77 10.41 4.07
N ASP A 40 -14.72 10.30 4.98
CA ASP A 40 -14.44 10.05 6.40
C ASP A 40 -14.05 8.60 6.66
N ASP A 41 -14.36 7.70 5.74
CA ASP A 41 -14.08 6.27 5.86
C ASP A 41 -13.27 5.80 4.64
N ILE A 42 -11.95 5.90 4.78
CA ILE A 42 -11.03 5.53 3.71
C ILE A 42 -11.09 4.03 3.41
N LEU A 43 -11.19 3.20 4.44
CA LEU A 43 -11.27 1.76 4.26
C LEU A 43 -12.47 1.38 3.39
N SER A 44 -13.63 1.93 3.72
CA SER A 44 -14.87 1.65 2.98
C SER A 44 -14.79 2.16 1.54
N SER A 45 -14.24 3.35 1.33
CA SER A 45 -14.07 3.93 0.00
C SER A 45 -13.14 3.09 -0.87
N TRP A 46 -12.05 2.61 -0.30
CA TRP A 46 -11.11 1.72 -0.98
C TRP A 46 -11.77 0.38 -1.34
N GLN A 47 -12.50 -0.22 -0.39
CA GLN A 47 -13.22 -1.47 -0.64
C GLN A 47 -14.23 -1.34 -1.77
N GLN A 48 -14.96 -0.23 -1.82
CA GLN A 48 -15.90 0.04 -2.90
C GLN A 48 -15.20 0.19 -4.25
N SER A 49 -14.05 0.85 -4.28
CA SER A 49 -13.29 1.02 -5.52
C SER A 49 -12.78 -0.30 -6.07
N ILE A 50 -12.39 -1.22 -5.20
CA ILE A 50 -11.97 -2.56 -5.59
C ILE A 50 -13.14 -3.39 -6.12
N THR A 51 -14.29 -3.27 -5.49
CA THR A 51 -15.50 -3.99 -5.91
C THR A 51 -16.00 -3.52 -7.28
N ASN A 52 -15.85 -2.23 -7.58
CA ASN A 52 -16.40 -1.61 -8.79
C ASN A 52 -15.31 -1.29 -9.84
N ILE A 53 -14.34 -2.16 -10.00
CA ILE A 53 -13.28 -1.97 -10.99
C ILE A 53 -13.86 -1.98 -12.40
N ASN A 54 -13.64 -0.89 -13.15
CA ASN A 54 -14.01 -0.79 -14.56
C ASN A 54 -12.87 -0.29 -15.45
N SER A 55 -11.65 -0.29 -14.94
CA SER A 55 -10.45 0.08 -15.67
C SER A 55 -9.67 -1.16 -16.09
N ASN A 56 -8.80 -1.00 -17.10
CA ASN A 56 -7.96 -2.10 -17.58
C ASN A 56 -6.56 -2.09 -16.94
N VAL A 57 -6.27 -1.10 -16.12
CA VAL A 57 -4.97 -0.95 -15.47
C VAL A 57 -5.19 -0.85 -13.98
N GLY A 58 -4.50 -1.70 -13.23
CA GLY A 58 -4.46 -1.63 -11.77
C GLY A 58 -3.07 -1.24 -11.31
N VAL A 59 -3.00 -0.44 -10.26
CA VAL A 59 -1.76 -0.02 -9.63
C VAL A 59 -1.75 -0.51 -8.19
N PHE A 60 -0.65 -1.09 -7.76
CA PHE A 60 -0.47 -1.42 -6.34
C PHE A 60 0.94 -1.03 -5.91
N GLY A 61 1.10 -0.79 -4.62
CA GLY A 61 2.37 -0.37 -4.05
C GLY A 61 2.98 -1.45 -3.17
N ILE A 62 4.29 -1.52 -3.16
CA ILE A 62 5.05 -2.34 -2.23
C ILE A 62 5.99 -1.39 -1.49
N ALA A 63 5.57 -1.00 -0.29
CA ALA A 63 6.28 -0.01 0.51
C ALA A 63 7.37 -0.70 1.35
N SER A 64 8.38 -1.25 0.68
CA SER A 64 9.45 -2.00 1.34
C SER A 64 10.80 -1.53 0.83
N ASP A 65 11.73 -1.41 1.75
CA ASP A 65 13.15 -1.22 1.46
C ASP A 65 13.99 -2.40 1.96
N CYS A 66 13.35 -3.52 2.17
CA CYS A 66 14.03 -4.77 2.57
C CYS A 66 15.02 -5.18 1.49
N GLY A 67 16.26 -5.45 1.90
CA GLY A 67 17.35 -5.76 0.97
C GLY A 67 18.13 -4.54 0.50
N GLY A 68 17.72 -3.33 0.86
CA GLY A 68 18.42 -2.10 0.49
C GLY A 68 19.69 -1.81 1.30
N GLY A 69 20.02 -2.65 2.25
CA GLY A 69 21.20 -2.46 3.11
C GLY A 69 21.02 -1.36 4.13
N ILE A 70 22.06 -0.56 4.32
CA ILE A 70 22.07 0.53 5.30
C ILE A 70 21.28 1.74 4.79
N LEU A 71 21.32 1.99 3.50
CA LEU A 71 20.61 3.13 2.89
C LEU A 71 19.15 2.77 2.67
N ARG A 72 18.29 3.38 3.45
CA ARG A 72 16.86 3.11 3.45
C ARG A 72 16.09 4.29 2.86
N GLY A 73 14.83 4.05 2.52
CA GLY A 73 13.94 5.11 2.03
C GLY A 73 13.09 4.69 0.85
N ALA A 74 13.41 3.58 0.18
CA ALA A 74 12.62 3.10 -0.96
C ALA A 74 11.18 2.77 -0.57
N ASN A 75 10.91 2.47 0.70
CA ASN A 75 9.56 2.24 1.21
C ASN A 75 8.65 3.47 1.08
N TRP A 76 9.20 4.66 0.89
CA TRP A 76 8.43 5.88 0.64
C TRP A 76 8.03 6.04 -0.83
N GLY A 77 8.67 5.27 -1.73
CA GLY A 77 8.46 5.41 -3.17
C GLY A 77 7.00 5.37 -3.59
N PRO A 78 6.23 4.35 -3.18
CA PRO A 78 4.83 4.27 -3.60
C PRO A 78 4.01 5.50 -3.22
N LEU A 79 4.24 6.06 -2.03
CA LEU A 79 3.51 7.23 -1.57
C LEU A 79 3.82 8.45 -2.45
N PHE A 80 5.09 8.74 -2.67
CA PHE A 80 5.50 9.94 -3.42
C PHE A 80 5.20 9.81 -4.92
N VAL A 81 5.38 8.63 -5.49
CA VAL A 81 5.04 8.39 -6.91
C VAL A 81 3.55 8.56 -7.13
N ARG A 82 2.72 8.00 -6.25
CA ARG A 82 1.28 8.15 -6.36
C ARG A 82 0.83 9.61 -6.22
N GLU A 83 1.38 10.31 -5.23
CA GLU A 83 1.01 11.70 -5.03
C GLU A 83 1.30 12.53 -6.27
N GLN A 84 2.47 12.37 -6.86
CA GLN A 84 2.84 13.08 -8.08
C GLN A 84 1.96 12.65 -9.26
N LEU A 85 1.72 11.37 -9.41
CA LEU A 85 0.91 10.83 -10.50
C LEU A 85 -0.52 11.38 -10.45
N TYR A 86 -1.16 11.32 -9.30
CA TYR A 86 -2.56 11.71 -9.17
C TYR A 86 -2.76 13.22 -9.16
N ARG A 87 -1.75 14.01 -8.78
CA ARG A 87 -1.82 15.47 -8.88
C ARG A 87 -1.67 15.97 -10.30
N THR A 88 -0.78 15.34 -11.08
CA THR A 88 -0.39 15.84 -12.40
C THR A 88 -1.19 15.21 -13.54
N HIS A 89 -1.73 14.04 -13.34
CA HIS A 89 -2.45 13.29 -14.38
C HIS A 89 -3.86 12.95 -13.90
N THR A 90 -4.69 13.98 -13.73
CA THR A 90 -6.10 13.79 -13.40
C THR A 90 -6.83 13.15 -14.58
N GLY A 91 -7.75 12.26 -14.29
CA GLY A 91 -8.54 11.60 -15.33
C GLY A 91 -7.93 10.33 -15.91
N LEU A 92 -6.85 9.82 -15.33
CA LEU A 92 -6.34 8.51 -15.74
C LEU A 92 -7.35 7.41 -15.40
N ASN A 93 -7.59 6.53 -16.36
CA ASN A 93 -8.48 5.38 -16.16
C ASN A 93 -7.72 4.20 -15.57
N ILE A 94 -7.33 4.35 -14.32
CA ILE A 94 -6.64 3.31 -13.55
C ILE A 94 -7.36 3.10 -12.22
N THR A 95 -7.20 1.93 -11.65
CA THR A 95 -7.69 1.62 -10.31
C THR A 95 -6.50 1.43 -9.39
N ASP A 96 -6.46 2.16 -8.29
CA ASP A 96 -5.46 1.94 -7.26
C ASP A 96 -5.92 0.81 -6.36
N LEU A 97 -5.23 -0.31 -6.44
CA LEU A 97 -5.58 -1.52 -5.69
C LEU A 97 -5.10 -1.45 -4.24
N GLY A 98 -4.27 -0.47 -3.89
CA GLY A 98 -3.74 -0.34 -2.55
C GLY A 98 -2.31 -0.83 -2.42
N ASP A 99 -1.92 -1.08 -1.18
CA ASP A 99 -0.55 -1.50 -0.85
C ASP A 99 -0.50 -2.94 -0.39
N VAL A 100 0.56 -3.62 -0.79
CA VAL A 100 0.89 -4.93 -0.22
C VAL A 100 1.27 -4.73 1.25
N ARG A 101 0.76 -5.59 2.11
CA ARG A 101 1.09 -5.55 3.54
C ARG A 101 2.54 -6.00 3.74
N VAL A 102 3.32 -5.20 4.45
CA VAL A 102 4.74 -5.47 4.69
C VAL A 102 5.08 -5.34 6.17
N ILE A 103 6.13 -6.03 6.59
CA ILE A 103 6.69 -5.89 7.93
C ILE A 103 8.04 -5.18 7.79
N PRO A 104 8.16 -3.94 8.27
CA PRO A 104 9.30 -3.09 7.93
C PRO A 104 10.62 -3.48 8.58
N HIS A 105 10.61 -4.26 9.64
CA HIS A 105 11.84 -4.59 10.33
C HIS A 105 12.54 -5.86 9.83
N LEU A 106 12.07 -6.47 8.73
CA LEU A 106 12.79 -7.51 8.02
C LEU A 106 13.81 -6.91 7.06
N LEU A 107 14.80 -6.21 7.61
CA LEU A 107 15.72 -5.41 6.81
C LEU A 107 17.08 -6.06 6.60
N HIS A 108 17.39 -7.09 7.35
CA HIS A 108 18.68 -7.76 7.28
C HIS A 108 18.50 -9.17 6.75
N ASP A 109 19.34 -9.57 5.81
CA ASP A 109 19.24 -10.87 5.13
C ASP A 109 19.25 -12.05 6.09
N LYS A 110 19.93 -11.92 7.22
CA LYS A 110 19.96 -13.00 8.21
C LYS A 110 18.59 -13.31 8.81
N TYR A 111 17.64 -12.37 8.73
CA TYR A 111 16.27 -12.59 9.20
C TYR A 111 15.34 -13.11 8.10
N LEU A 112 15.85 -13.24 6.86
CA LEU A 112 15.07 -13.77 5.74
C LEU A 112 15.24 -15.29 5.67
N ASN A 113 14.68 -15.98 6.63
CA ASN A 113 14.69 -17.43 6.68
C ASN A 113 13.26 -17.96 6.74
N LYS A 114 13.09 -19.26 6.52
CA LYS A 114 11.76 -19.88 6.43
C LYS A 114 10.91 -19.63 7.68
N GLN A 115 11.49 -19.70 8.86
CA GLN A 115 10.74 -19.51 10.10
C GLN A 115 10.29 -18.06 10.26
N THR A 116 11.16 -17.10 10.01
CA THR A 116 10.84 -15.68 10.10
C THR A 116 9.80 -15.30 9.07
N ILE A 117 9.95 -15.75 7.82
CA ILE A 117 9.00 -15.48 6.74
C ILE A 117 7.63 -16.07 7.09
N SER A 118 7.60 -17.31 7.57
CA SER A 118 6.34 -17.96 7.97
C SER A 118 5.65 -17.21 9.11
N SER A 119 6.40 -16.77 10.12
CA SER A 119 5.86 -16.01 11.23
C SER A 119 5.28 -14.67 10.77
N CYS A 120 5.96 -13.99 9.84
CA CYS A 120 5.48 -12.73 9.28
C CYS A 120 4.22 -12.93 8.44
N GLN A 121 4.18 -13.98 7.63
CA GLN A 121 2.98 -14.30 6.84
C GLN A 121 1.79 -14.56 7.75
N GLN A 122 2.01 -15.28 8.83
CA GLN A 122 0.94 -15.55 9.80
C GLN A 122 0.49 -14.28 10.50
N ALA A 123 1.40 -13.39 10.86
CA ALA A 123 1.08 -12.12 11.49
C ALA A 123 0.29 -11.19 10.56
N LEU A 124 0.59 -11.21 9.26
CA LEU A 124 -0.05 -10.34 8.27
C LEU A 124 -1.38 -10.89 7.77
N TYR A 125 -1.45 -12.18 7.56
CA TYR A 125 -2.60 -12.77 6.86
C TYR A 125 -3.37 -13.81 7.67
N GLY A 126 -2.90 -14.07 8.89
CA GLY A 126 -3.56 -15.00 9.78
C GLY A 126 -3.50 -16.42 9.33
#